data_ef927910eb479cbe22b9786d71e50127
#
_entry.id   ef927910eb479cbe22b9786d71e50127
#
_cell.length_a   1.000
_cell.length_b   1.000
_cell.length_c   1.000
_cell.angle_alpha   90.00
_cell.angle_beta   90.00
_cell.angle_gamma   90.00
#
_symmetry.space_group_name_H-M   'P 1'
#
loop_
_entity.id
_entity.type
_entity.pdbx_description
1 polymer ?
#
loop_
_entity_poly.entity_id
_entity_poly.type
_entity_poly.pdbx_seq_one_letter_code
_entity_poly.pdbx_strand_id
1 'polypeptide(L)' 'MESLAKGRYRHFKGKEYEVIGVARDSETERPMVVYRVLYGDFGLWVRPLTMFTEMIERDGQREIGRAHV' A
#
# COMPACT_ATOMS: atom_id res chain seq x y z
N MET A 1 -2.56 -5.91 -14.78
CA MET A 1 -1.44 -5.25 -14.40
C MET A 1 -1.39 -5.02 -12.95
N GLU A 2 -0.41 -5.50 -12.33
CA GLU A 2 -0.34 -5.41 -10.92
C GLU A 2 0.41 -4.19 -10.50
N SER A 3 -0.30 -3.15 -10.21
CA SER A 3 0.32 -1.94 -9.79
C SER A 3 -0.62 -1.18 -8.89
N LEU A 4 -0.08 -0.21 -8.20
CA LEU A 4 -0.85 0.58 -7.27
C LEU A 4 -0.31 1.98 -7.38
N ALA A 5 -1.18 2.96 -7.44
CA ALA A 5 -0.73 4.33 -7.58
C ALA A 5 0.03 4.77 -6.35
N LYS A 6 1.07 5.56 -6.55
CA LYS A 6 1.82 6.11 -5.45
C LYS A 6 0.95 7.13 -4.73
N GLY A 7 1.26 7.38 -3.48
CA GLY A 7 0.54 8.38 -2.74
C GLY A 7 0.12 7.87 -1.38
N ARG A 8 -0.77 8.63 -0.75
CA ARG A 8 -1.15 8.33 0.61
C ARG A 8 -2.40 7.46 0.67
N TYR A 9 -2.35 6.45 1.50
CA TYR A 9 -3.46 5.55 1.70
C TYR A 9 -3.74 5.41 3.17
N ARG A 10 -4.94 4.96 3.52
CA ARG A 10 -5.31 4.80 4.90
C ARG A 10 -5.73 3.38 5.19
N HIS A 11 -5.20 2.83 6.27
CA HIS A 11 -5.59 1.52 6.73
C HIS A 11 -6.97 1.64 7.36
N PHE A 12 -7.74 0.56 7.30
CA PHE A 12 -9.10 0.62 7.82
C PHE A 12 -9.14 0.92 9.32
N LYS A 13 -8.02 0.83 10.02
CA LYS A 13 -7.99 1.21 11.40
C LYS A 13 -7.52 2.64 11.60
N GLY A 14 -7.38 3.38 10.54
CA GLY A 14 -7.05 4.79 10.66
C GLY A 14 -5.61 5.17 10.44
N LYS A 15 -4.71 4.22 10.41
CA LYS A 15 -3.31 4.56 10.20
C LYS A 15 -3.06 4.89 8.75
N GLU A 16 -2.11 5.74 8.50
CA GLU A 16 -1.85 6.18 7.14
C GLU A 16 -0.50 5.73 6.64
N TYR A 17 -0.41 5.52 5.35
CA TYR A 17 0.80 5.05 4.71
C TYR A 17 1.04 5.84 3.43
N GLU A 18 2.28 5.93 3.03
CA GLU A 18 2.61 6.55 1.78
C GLU A 18 3.20 5.48 0.88
N VAL A 19 2.56 5.18 -0.23
CA VAL A 19 3.04 4.17 -1.15
C VAL A 19 4.14 4.77 -2.01
N ILE A 20 5.31 4.19 -1.94
CA ILE A 20 6.46 4.65 -2.70
C ILE A 20 6.44 4.02 -4.09
N GLY A 21 6.03 2.79 -4.17
CA GLY A 21 5.97 2.11 -5.45
C GLY A 21 5.74 0.64 -5.26
N VAL A 22 5.75 -0.08 -6.36
CA VAL A 22 5.59 -1.52 -6.32
C VAL A 22 6.86 -2.12 -6.88
N ALA A 23 7.47 -3.01 -6.12
CA ALA A 23 8.69 -3.67 -6.53
C ALA A 23 8.40 -5.16 -6.69
N ARG A 24 9.40 -5.92 -7.06
CA ARG A 24 9.25 -7.35 -7.17
C ARG A 24 10.10 -8.03 -6.14
N ASP A 25 9.56 -9.10 -5.57
CA ASP A 25 10.34 -9.94 -4.67
C ASP A 25 11.39 -10.62 -5.53
N SER A 26 12.63 -10.56 -5.12
CA SER A 26 13.70 -11.07 -5.96
C SER A 26 13.66 -12.59 -6.12
N GLU A 27 12.98 -13.27 -5.23
CA GLU A 27 12.93 -14.71 -5.32
C GLU A 27 11.66 -15.24 -5.96
N THR A 28 10.53 -14.68 -5.61
CA THR A 28 9.27 -15.16 -6.13
C THR A 28 8.75 -14.33 -7.29
N GLU A 29 9.33 -13.15 -7.49
CA GLU A 29 8.89 -12.21 -8.51
C GLU A 29 7.49 -11.71 -8.28
N ARG A 30 6.98 -11.86 -7.09
CA ARG A 30 5.66 -11.35 -6.79
C ARG A 30 5.72 -9.85 -6.58
N PRO A 31 4.67 -9.13 -6.93
CA PRO A 31 4.64 -7.69 -6.72
C PRO A 31 4.52 -7.37 -5.24
N MET A 32 5.36 -6.47 -4.77
CA MET A 32 5.40 -6.06 -3.38
C MET A 32 5.22 -4.57 -3.31
N VAL A 33 4.37 -4.11 -2.39
CA VAL A 33 4.18 -2.69 -2.22
C VAL A 33 5.24 -2.19 -1.26
N VAL A 34 5.96 -1.15 -1.66
CA VAL A 34 6.95 -0.51 -0.81
C VAL A 34 6.26 0.74 -0.27
N TYR A 35 6.14 0.84 1.02
CA TYR A 35 5.41 1.96 1.60
C TYR A 35 6.08 2.44 2.88
N ARG A 36 5.81 3.68 3.21
CA ARG A 36 6.33 4.27 4.44
C ARG A 36 5.17 4.45 5.40
N VAL A 37 5.34 4.01 6.64
CA VAL A 37 4.30 4.25 7.62
C VAL A 37 4.41 5.70 8.05
N LEU A 38 3.27 6.36 8.17
CA LEU A 38 3.24 7.76 8.54
C LEU A 38 2.94 7.91 10.02
N TYR A 39 3.62 7.12 10.83
CA TYR A 39 3.48 7.20 12.26
C TYR A 39 4.70 6.50 12.85
N GLY A 40 4.87 6.63 14.15
CA GLY A 40 6.00 5.97 14.81
C GLY A 40 7.31 6.47 14.27
N ASP A 41 8.16 5.58 13.80
CA ASP A 41 9.47 5.96 13.30
C ASP A 41 9.48 6.21 11.81
N PHE A 42 8.33 6.22 11.18
CA PHE A 42 8.24 6.51 9.75
C PHE A 42 9.11 5.59 8.92
N GLY A 43 9.14 4.33 9.28
CA GLY A 43 9.99 3.38 8.57
C GLY A 43 9.42 2.92 7.26
N LEU A 44 10.26 2.30 6.48
CA LEU A 44 9.85 1.74 5.20
C LEU A 44 9.57 0.27 5.36
N TRP A 45 8.51 -0.19 4.72
CA TRP A 45 8.09 -1.57 4.81
C TRP A 45 7.70 -2.09 3.44
N VAL A 46 7.60 -3.39 3.31
CA VAL A 46 7.09 -4.00 2.09
C VAL A 46 6.04 -5.02 2.47
N ARG A 47 5.09 -5.22 1.59
CA ARG A 47 4.03 -6.18 1.82
C ARG A 47 3.54 -6.65 0.47
N PRO A 48 3.17 -7.91 0.31
CA PRO A 48 2.65 -8.36 -0.99
C PRO A 48 1.48 -7.49 -1.42
N LEU A 49 1.43 -7.18 -2.70
CA LEU A 49 0.42 -6.30 -3.24
C LEU A 49 -0.99 -6.75 -2.88
N THR A 50 -1.26 -8.05 -3.01
CA THR A 50 -2.59 -8.54 -2.71
C THR A 50 -2.96 -8.31 -1.26
N MET A 51 -2.01 -8.45 -0.36
CA MET A 51 -2.30 -8.23 1.04
C MET A 51 -2.44 -6.77 1.37
N PHE A 52 -1.67 -5.92 0.70
CA PHE A 52 -1.77 -4.49 0.96
C PHE A 52 -3.13 -3.97 0.49
N THR A 53 -3.59 -4.38 -0.68
CA THR A 53 -4.87 -3.90 -1.18
C THR A 53 -6.01 -4.42 -0.34
N GLU A 54 -5.89 -5.63 0.19
CA GLU A 54 -6.91 -6.15 1.06
C GLU A 54 -7.01 -5.32 2.31
N MET A 55 -5.88 -4.92 2.85
CA MET A 55 -5.81 -4.17 4.06
C MET A 55 -6.50 -2.82 3.94
N ILE A 56 -6.32 -2.14 2.82
CA ILE A 56 -6.91 -0.83 2.66
C ILE A 56 -8.30 -0.89 2.08
N GLU A 57 -8.62 -1.90 1.30
CA GLU A 57 -9.93 -1.98 0.75
C GLU A 57 -11.00 -2.20 1.79
N ARG A 58 -10.66 -2.83 2.88
CA ARG A 58 -11.66 -3.08 3.86
C ARG A 58 -12.24 -1.82 4.39
N ASP A 59 -11.44 -0.81 4.48
CA ASP A 59 -11.90 0.38 5.08
C ASP A 59 -12.15 1.44 4.08
N GLY A 60 -11.19 1.69 3.33
CA GLY A 60 -11.28 2.81 2.53
C GLY A 60 -11.35 2.53 1.09
N GLN A 61 -11.96 1.44 0.79
CA GLN A 61 -11.99 1.18 -0.55
C GLN A 61 -12.45 2.32 -1.34
N ARG A 62 -13.26 3.10 -0.78
CA ARG A 62 -13.68 4.19 -1.52
C ARG A 62 -12.62 5.20 -1.55
N GLU A 63 -11.83 5.34 -0.56
CA GLU A 63 -10.81 6.31 -0.61
C GLU A 63 -9.85 5.93 -1.65
N ILE A 64 -9.59 4.68 -1.74
CA ILE A 64 -8.67 4.25 -2.69
C ILE A 64 -9.24 4.47 -4.01
N GLY A 65 -10.47 4.14 -4.17
CA GLY A 65 -11.10 4.32 -5.40
C GLY A 65 -10.98 5.70 -5.86
N ARG A 66 -11.05 6.63 -4.96
CA ARG A 66 -11.00 7.91 -5.44
C ARG A 66 -9.72 8.46 -5.35
N ALA A 67 -8.90 7.92 -4.56
CA ALA A 67 -7.60 8.45 -4.45
C ALA A 67 -7.02 8.55 -5.81
N HIS A 68 -7.40 7.70 -6.66
CA HIS A 68 -6.81 7.83 -7.91
C HIS A 68 -7.79 7.85 -9.00
N VAL A 69 -8.93 8.09 -8.67
CA VAL A 69 -9.87 8.19 -9.77
C VAL A 69 -10.02 9.56 -10.17
#